data_1b60a9be3a4e4c3428751b7bd7639f23
#
_entry.id   1b60a9be3a4e4c3428751b7bd7639f23
#
_cell.length_a   1.000
_cell.length_b   1.000
_cell.length_c   1.000
_cell.angle_alpha   90.00
_cell.angle_beta   90.00
_cell.angle_gamma   90.00
#
_symmetry.space_group_name_H-M   'P 1'
#
loop_
_entity.id
_entity.type
_entity.pdbx_description
1 polymer ?
#
loop_
_entity_poly.entity_id
_entity_poly.type
_entity_poly.pdbx_seq_one_letter_code
_entity_poly.pdbx_strand_id
1 'polypeptide(L)'
;MPVITNIEDLRVLAQKRVPRMFYDYADSGSTATTMIGQKVAMPVAIAPTGLTGMQHADGEILAARAAKAFGIPFTLSTMSICSIEDVAQGTDGHPFWFQLYVMKDRDFIERLIDRAKAAKCSA
;
A
#
# COMPACT_ATOMS: atom_id res chain seq x y z
N MET A 1 -35.36 4.32 -16.83
CA MET A 1 -34.13 4.13 -16.07
C MET A 1 -33.12 5.15 -16.57
N PRO A 2 -32.36 5.85 -15.71
CA PRO A 2 -31.31 6.71 -16.21
C PRO A 2 -30.25 5.88 -16.93
N VAL A 3 -29.87 6.32 -18.12
CA VAL A 3 -28.78 5.68 -18.89
C VAL A 3 -27.47 6.13 -18.26
N ILE A 4 -26.68 5.18 -17.72
CA ILE A 4 -25.37 5.44 -17.12
C ILE A 4 -24.35 5.33 -18.24
N THR A 5 -23.70 6.43 -18.57
CA THR A 5 -22.71 6.49 -19.66
C THR A 5 -21.30 6.80 -19.17
N ASN A 6 -21.18 7.33 -17.94
CA ASN A 6 -19.88 7.70 -17.34
C ASN A 6 -19.95 7.68 -15.80
N ILE A 7 -18.81 7.93 -15.15
CA ILE A 7 -18.68 7.91 -13.67
C ILE A 7 -19.53 9.02 -13.02
N GLU A 8 -19.69 10.17 -13.67
CA GLU A 8 -20.49 11.27 -13.13
C GLU A 8 -21.98 10.93 -13.07
N ASP A 9 -22.49 10.16 -14.02
CA ASP A 9 -23.88 9.65 -13.98
C ASP A 9 -24.09 8.72 -12.78
N LEU A 10 -23.10 7.88 -12.45
CA LEU A 10 -23.10 7.05 -11.24
C LEU A 10 -23.08 7.89 -9.97
N ARG A 11 -22.29 8.97 -9.92
CA ARG A 11 -22.22 9.90 -8.80
C ARG A 11 -23.57 10.55 -8.54
N VAL A 12 -24.22 11.09 -9.57
CA VAL A 12 -25.56 11.69 -9.49
C VAL A 12 -26.62 10.68 -9.04
N LEU A 13 -26.51 9.43 -9.49
CA LEU A 13 -27.42 8.36 -9.07
C LEU A 13 -27.20 7.99 -7.60
N ALA A 14 -25.96 7.89 -7.16
CA ALA A 14 -25.61 7.62 -5.77
C ALA A 14 -26.11 8.73 -4.83
N GLN A 15 -25.95 10.00 -5.22
CA GLN A 15 -26.45 11.15 -4.47
C GLN A 15 -27.96 11.09 -4.20
N LYS A 16 -28.74 10.52 -5.13
CA LYS A 16 -30.19 10.39 -5.02
C LYS A 16 -30.66 9.16 -4.23
N ARG A 17 -29.84 8.11 -4.14
CA ARG A 17 -30.25 6.79 -3.63
C ARG A 17 -29.58 6.36 -2.35
N VAL A 18 -28.40 6.92 -2.06
CA VAL A 18 -27.64 6.58 -0.85
C VAL A 18 -28.00 7.55 0.27
N PRO A 19 -28.22 7.11 1.52
CA PRO A 19 -28.41 8.01 2.65
C PRO A 19 -27.31 9.07 2.70
N ARG A 20 -27.69 10.33 2.94
CA ARG A 20 -26.82 11.49 2.79
C ARG A 20 -25.48 11.34 3.54
N MET A 21 -25.51 10.80 4.75
CA MET A 21 -24.29 10.64 5.54
C MET A 21 -23.26 9.68 4.88
N PHE A 22 -23.71 8.65 4.18
CA PHE A 22 -22.83 7.73 3.44
C PHE A 22 -22.36 8.34 2.12
N TYR A 23 -23.24 9.08 1.45
CA TYR A 23 -22.88 9.78 0.23
C TYR A 23 -21.84 10.88 0.54
N ASP A 24 -22.11 11.73 1.54
CA ASP A 24 -21.22 12.82 1.93
C ASP A 24 -19.85 12.27 2.38
N TYR A 25 -19.82 11.12 3.07
CA TYR A 25 -18.58 10.43 3.43
C TYR A 25 -17.78 9.99 2.20
N ALA A 26 -18.44 9.43 1.20
CA ALA A 26 -17.80 8.97 -0.03
C ALA A 26 -17.42 10.13 -0.97
N ASP A 27 -18.25 11.18 -1.05
CA ASP A 27 -18.11 12.30 -1.99
C ASP A 27 -17.22 13.43 -1.42
N SER A 28 -17.07 13.51 -0.09
CA SER A 28 -16.25 14.56 0.57
C SER A 28 -14.75 14.44 0.24
N GLY A 29 -14.35 13.39 -0.46
CA GLY A 29 -12.98 13.17 -0.89
C GLY A 29 -11.98 12.95 0.26
N SER A 30 -12.45 12.94 1.52
CA SER A 30 -11.62 12.67 2.67
C SER A 30 -11.54 11.17 2.92
N THR A 31 -10.80 10.47 2.07
CA THR A 31 -10.43 9.07 2.30
C THR A 31 -9.25 8.95 3.27
N ALA A 32 -8.67 10.08 3.68
CA ALA A 32 -7.54 10.11 4.59
C ALA A 32 -7.89 9.47 5.94
N THR A 33 -7.06 8.55 6.40
CA THR A 33 -7.26 7.78 7.63
C THR A 33 -5.92 7.43 8.27
N THR A 34 -5.96 6.59 9.31
CA THR A 34 -4.76 6.05 9.94
C THR A 34 -4.79 4.53 9.85
N MET A 35 -3.73 3.93 9.30
CA MET A 35 -3.51 2.48 9.26
C MET A 35 -2.23 2.14 10.02
N ILE A 36 -2.31 1.29 11.02
CA ILE A 36 -1.17 0.87 11.86
C ILE A 36 -0.33 2.08 12.33
N GLY A 37 -1.02 3.12 12.85
CA GLY A 37 -0.37 4.34 13.33
C GLY A 37 0.16 5.30 12.25
N GLN A 38 0.08 4.94 10.98
CA GLN A 38 0.53 5.75 9.84
C GLN A 38 -0.64 6.49 9.21
N LYS A 39 -0.52 7.80 9.01
CA LYS A 39 -1.50 8.58 8.25
C LYS A 39 -1.42 8.22 6.77
N VAL A 40 -2.55 7.92 6.17
CA VAL A 40 -2.66 7.49 4.77
C VAL A 40 -3.75 8.27 4.04
N ALA A 41 -3.60 8.44 2.73
CA ALA A 41 -4.55 9.18 1.90
C ALA A 41 -5.88 8.43 1.71
N MET A 42 -5.85 7.09 1.81
CA MET A 42 -7.03 6.24 1.71
C MET A 42 -6.78 4.90 2.43
N PRO A 43 -7.85 4.18 2.88
CA PRO A 43 -7.71 2.92 3.62
C PRO A 43 -7.38 1.74 2.70
N VAL A 44 -6.30 1.86 1.94
CA VAL A 44 -5.79 0.85 0.99
C VAL A 44 -4.29 0.76 1.16
N ALA A 45 -3.75 -0.44 1.08
CA ALA A 45 -2.32 -0.70 1.03
C ALA A 45 -2.01 -1.63 -0.16
N ILE A 46 -0.84 -1.48 -0.77
CA ILE A 46 -0.36 -2.46 -1.75
C ILE A 46 0.04 -3.72 -1.00
N ALA A 47 -0.62 -4.83 -1.34
CA ALA A 47 -0.38 -6.13 -0.71
C ALA A 47 1.02 -6.67 -1.01
N PRO A 48 1.58 -7.52 -0.13
CA PRO A 48 2.85 -8.17 -0.38
C PRO A 48 2.72 -9.15 -1.56
N THR A 49 3.44 -8.88 -2.63
CA THR A 49 3.48 -9.74 -3.82
C THR A 49 4.89 -10.30 -3.96
N GLY A 50 5.01 -11.64 -3.96
CA GLY A 50 6.28 -12.30 -4.18
C GLY A 50 6.72 -12.22 -5.64
N LEU A 51 8.04 -12.22 -5.87
CA LEU A 51 8.66 -12.34 -7.18
C LEU A 51 8.24 -11.27 -8.21
N THR A 52 7.82 -10.10 -7.76
CA THR A 52 7.38 -9.01 -8.65
C THR A 52 8.50 -8.58 -9.60
N GLY A 53 9.75 -8.56 -9.12
CA GLY A 53 10.91 -8.26 -9.95
C GLY A 53 11.16 -9.24 -11.09
N MET A 54 10.56 -10.43 -11.08
CA MET A 54 10.58 -11.37 -12.21
C MET A 54 9.60 -10.96 -13.32
N GLN A 55 8.52 -10.25 -12.97
CA GLN A 55 7.53 -9.76 -13.92
C GLN A 55 8.00 -8.49 -14.60
N HIS A 56 8.67 -7.61 -13.84
CA HIS A 56 9.22 -6.35 -14.32
C HIS A 56 10.45 -5.99 -13.49
N ALA A 57 11.53 -5.57 -14.15
CA ALA A 57 12.74 -5.09 -13.46
C ALA A 57 12.37 -4.00 -12.46
N ASP A 58 12.93 -4.07 -11.25
CA ASP A 58 12.66 -3.14 -10.14
C ASP A 58 11.16 -3.03 -9.74
N GLY A 59 10.36 -4.06 -10.03
CA GLY A 59 8.91 -4.03 -9.84
C GLY A 59 8.49 -3.63 -8.43
N GLU A 60 9.15 -4.15 -7.39
CA GLU A 60 8.88 -3.81 -5.99
C GLU A 60 9.23 -2.35 -5.69
N ILE A 61 10.33 -1.84 -6.22
CA ILE A 61 10.76 -0.43 -6.06
C ILE A 61 9.77 0.51 -6.73
N LEU A 62 9.34 0.17 -7.95
CA LEU A 62 8.35 0.96 -8.70
C LEU A 62 6.99 0.99 -7.99
N ALA A 63 6.55 -0.15 -7.46
CA ALA A 63 5.32 -0.23 -6.67
C ALA A 63 5.41 0.61 -5.38
N ALA A 64 6.55 0.56 -4.67
CA ALA A 64 6.78 1.37 -3.48
C ALA A 64 6.81 2.87 -3.79
N ARG A 65 7.43 3.28 -4.90
CA ARG A 65 7.40 4.68 -5.38
C ARG A 65 5.98 5.14 -5.72
N ALA A 66 5.20 4.31 -6.39
CA ALA A 66 3.81 4.61 -6.69
C ALA A 66 3.00 4.77 -5.41
N ALA A 67 3.12 3.84 -4.45
CA ALA A 67 2.46 3.93 -3.16
C ALA A 67 2.82 5.23 -2.42
N LYS A 68 4.11 5.60 -2.38
CA LYS A 68 4.59 6.87 -1.82
C LYS A 68 3.90 8.07 -2.49
N ALA A 69 3.83 8.09 -3.82
CA ALA A 69 3.20 9.18 -4.57
C ALA A 69 1.70 9.32 -4.30
N PHE A 70 1.00 8.19 -4.10
CA PHE A 70 -0.43 8.16 -3.76
C PHE A 70 -0.72 8.31 -2.26
N GLY A 71 0.30 8.34 -1.40
CA GLY A 71 0.13 8.44 0.05
C GLY A 71 -0.52 7.21 0.69
N ILE A 72 -0.26 6.02 0.14
CA ILE A 72 -0.73 4.74 0.67
C ILE A 72 0.45 3.84 1.06
N PRO A 73 0.28 2.89 2.01
CA PRO A 73 1.34 1.96 2.37
C PRO A 73 1.66 0.98 1.24
N PHE A 74 2.94 0.65 1.11
CA PHE A 74 3.44 -0.48 0.34
C PHE A 74 3.90 -1.58 1.29
N THR A 75 3.64 -2.83 0.95
CA THR A 75 4.12 -3.99 1.72
C THR A 75 5.10 -4.79 0.88
N LEU A 76 6.34 -4.89 1.34
CA LEU A 76 7.36 -5.73 0.73
C LEU A 76 7.20 -7.18 1.20
N SER A 77 7.21 -8.13 0.29
CA SER A 77 7.16 -9.56 0.60
C SER A 77 8.52 -10.08 1.04
N THR A 78 8.54 -11.06 1.96
CA THR A 78 9.76 -11.87 2.21
C THR A 78 10.28 -12.55 0.93
N MET A 79 9.40 -12.84 -0.03
CA MET A 79 9.74 -13.47 -1.32
C MET A 79 9.94 -12.46 -2.45
N SER A 80 10.31 -11.23 -2.13
CA SER A 80 10.64 -10.21 -3.14
C SER A 80 11.97 -10.50 -3.85
N ILE A 81 12.12 -9.99 -5.06
CA ILE A 81 13.39 -10.00 -5.80
C ILE A 81 14.27 -8.85 -5.34
N CYS A 82 13.70 -7.63 -5.22
CA CYS A 82 14.43 -6.50 -4.65
C CYS A 82 14.63 -6.70 -3.15
N SER A 83 15.80 -6.36 -2.64
CA SER A 83 16.08 -6.43 -1.21
C SER A 83 15.34 -5.34 -0.42
N ILE A 84 15.27 -5.51 0.90
CA ILE A 84 14.72 -4.49 1.82
C ILE A 84 15.47 -3.17 1.64
N GLU A 85 16.79 -3.25 1.50
CA GLU A 85 17.69 -2.11 1.34
C GLU A 85 17.48 -1.40 -0.01
N ASP A 86 17.30 -2.16 -1.09
CA ASP A 86 17.04 -1.60 -2.42
C ASP A 86 15.73 -0.80 -2.44
N VAL A 87 14.66 -1.33 -1.81
CA VAL A 87 13.39 -0.63 -1.70
C VAL A 87 13.53 0.62 -0.84
N ALA A 88 14.21 0.54 0.31
CA ALA A 88 14.46 1.70 1.16
C ALA A 88 15.24 2.79 0.42
N GLN A 89 16.31 2.43 -0.29
CA GLN A 89 17.09 3.34 -1.10
C GLN A 89 16.28 3.91 -2.25
N GLY A 90 15.55 3.05 -2.97
CA GLY A 90 14.75 3.41 -4.13
C GLY A 90 13.57 4.33 -3.82
N THR A 91 13.16 4.44 -2.55
CA THR A 91 12.09 5.33 -2.06
C THR A 91 12.60 6.51 -1.23
N ASP A 92 13.92 6.76 -1.20
CA ASP A 92 14.55 7.80 -0.38
C ASP A 92 14.24 7.64 1.12
N GLY A 93 14.24 6.41 1.62
CA GLY A 93 13.95 6.09 3.01
C GLY A 93 12.47 6.29 3.42
N HIS A 94 11.54 6.35 2.46
CA HIS A 94 10.12 6.38 2.77
C HIS A 94 9.71 5.08 3.48
N PRO A 95 9.02 5.14 4.64
CA PRO A 95 8.65 3.95 5.39
C PRO A 95 7.67 3.08 4.60
N PHE A 96 7.84 1.77 4.70
CA PHE A 96 6.97 0.75 4.11
C PHE A 96 6.77 -0.39 5.10
N TRP A 97 5.85 -1.29 4.81
CA TRP A 97 5.59 -2.49 5.62
C TRP A 97 6.39 -3.67 5.08
N PHE A 98 6.75 -4.58 5.97
CA PHE A 98 7.46 -5.80 5.60
C PHE A 98 6.65 -7.02 6.05
N GLN A 99 6.26 -7.85 5.08
CA GLN A 99 5.58 -9.11 5.36
C GLN A 99 6.62 -10.20 5.64
N LEU A 100 6.54 -10.78 6.83
CA LEU A 100 7.45 -11.80 7.31
C LEU A 100 6.82 -13.18 7.25
N TYR A 101 7.45 -14.12 6.56
CA TYR A 101 7.18 -15.54 6.75
C TYR A 101 7.97 -16.06 7.94
N VAL A 102 7.26 -16.68 8.89
CA VAL A 102 7.90 -17.30 10.05
C VAL A 102 8.46 -18.66 9.65
N MET A 103 9.77 -18.75 9.50
CA MET A 103 10.50 -19.94 9.14
C MET A 103 10.98 -20.70 10.39
N LYS A 104 11.46 -21.94 10.21
CA LYS A 104 12.01 -22.74 11.31
C LYS A 104 13.34 -22.18 11.84
N ASP A 105 14.14 -21.60 10.96
CA ASP A 105 15.43 -20.97 11.31
C ASP A 105 15.16 -19.61 11.99
N ARG A 106 15.31 -19.58 13.30
CA ARG A 106 15.08 -18.37 14.08
C ARG A 106 16.13 -17.31 13.86
N ASP A 107 17.38 -17.69 13.71
CA ASP A 107 18.48 -16.74 13.48
C ASP A 107 18.28 -16.03 12.14
N PHE A 108 17.76 -16.72 11.14
CA PHE A 108 17.42 -16.11 9.86
C PHE A 108 16.28 -15.08 10.01
N ILE A 109 15.24 -15.39 10.80
CA ILE A 109 14.13 -14.48 11.06
C ILE A 109 14.63 -13.23 11.79
N GLU A 110 15.47 -13.39 12.82
CA GLU A 110 16.03 -12.25 13.58
C GLU A 110 16.83 -11.32 12.66
N ARG A 111 17.69 -11.87 11.81
CA ARG A 111 18.41 -11.07 10.80
C ARG A 111 17.48 -10.31 9.86
N LEU A 112 16.37 -10.91 9.41
CA LEU A 112 15.37 -10.21 8.57
C LEU A 112 14.70 -9.07 9.32
N ILE A 113 14.31 -9.29 10.57
CA ILE A 113 13.72 -8.26 11.43
C ILE A 113 14.70 -7.11 11.65
N ASP A 114 15.97 -7.40 11.92
CA ASP A 114 16.98 -6.35 12.14
C ASP A 114 17.22 -5.54 10.85
N ARG A 115 17.23 -6.17 9.68
CA ARG A 115 17.29 -5.47 8.39
C ARG A 115 16.06 -4.58 8.16
N ALA A 116 14.86 -5.09 8.46
CA ALA A 116 13.62 -4.31 8.35
C ALA A 116 13.63 -3.09 9.29
N LYS A 117 14.10 -3.25 10.53
CA LYS A 117 14.30 -2.14 11.48
C LYS A 117 15.32 -1.12 10.95
N ALA A 118 16.46 -1.58 10.45
CA ALA A 118 17.50 -0.71 9.90
C ALA A 118 16.98 0.09 8.68
N ALA A 119 16.14 -0.52 7.85
CA ALA A 119 15.46 0.12 6.73
C ALA A 119 14.26 0.99 7.12
N LYS A 120 13.95 1.10 8.43
CA LYS A 120 12.82 1.87 8.99
C LYS A 120 11.46 1.41 8.46
N CYS A 121 11.26 0.10 8.27
CA CYS A 121 9.95 -0.44 8.03
C CYS A 121 9.01 -0.04 9.18
N SER A 122 7.80 0.43 8.86
CA SER A 122 6.85 0.98 9.85
C SER A 122 5.90 -0.09 10.42
N ALA A 123 5.83 -1.26 9.81
CA ALA A 123 5.13 -2.44 10.29
C ALA A 123 5.69 -3.71 9.62
#